data_81f9ea72f809511b990d8d079d350970
#
_entry.id   81f9ea72f809511b990d8d079d350970
#
_cell.length_a   1.000
_cell.length_b   1.000
_cell.length_c   1.000
_cell.angle_alpha   90.00
_cell.angle_beta   90.00
_cell.angle_gamma   90.00
#
_symmetry.space_group_name_H-M   'P 1'
#
loop_
_entity.id
_entity.type
_entity.pdbx_description
1 polymer ?
#
loop_
_entity_poly.entity_id
_entity_poly.type
_entity_poly.pdbx_seq_one_letter_code
_entity_poly.pdbx_strand_id
1 'polypeptide(L)'
;MNEILLIIAQIFFILFLINSSKQLIPNKFTIKNFSYFDNISLNIIIFINILLLLSLLAFNINIIFYSILFVLIICNLNKIKNRSFFSLNFEIINISFFLLIFIFTLDLATKIKMGWDAEFFWYLKTLNFYQNNNISNLNNLIVADYPHLGSLIWSLFWKYPFNYSEYFGRITYLVIFFSSIYSFYSSIKTDFYLKIILILLTTTIIYNYELFSGLQEIMVFSIILIIVKFSYLLINSKNLTNQKKLVLFILLATNAVCWIKNEALIFAGIFIFSLLIFSLASLITMPVT
;
A
#
# COMPACT_ATOMS: atom_id res chain seq x y z
N MET A 1 14.60 5.63 -24.42
CA MET A 1 14.21 6.61 -23.37
C MET A 1 15.15 6.42 -22.21
N ASN A 2 15.61 7.46 -21.55
CA ASN A 2 16.55 7.32 -20.43
C ASN A 2 15.85 6.54 -19.28
N GLU A 3 16.47 5.48 -18.77
CA GLU A 3 15.92 4.63 -17.72
C GLU A 3 15.53 5.41 -16.45
N ILE A 4 16.33 6.40 -16.08
CA ILE A 4 16.03 7.30 -14.97
C ILE A 4 14.70 8.03 -15.15
N LEU A 5 14.40 8.51 -16.37
CA LEU A 5 13.12 9.16 -16.66
C LEU A 5 11.95 8.18 -16.56
N LEU A 6 12.15 6.92 -16.99
CA LEU A 6 11.14 5.87 -16.83
C LEU A 6 10.85 5.57 -15.35
N ILE A 7 11.90 5.46 -14.53
CA ILE A 7 11.78 5.25 -13.08
C ILE A 7 10.96 6.39 -12.44
N ILE A 8 11.33 7.65 -12.73
CA ILE A 8 10.61 8.81 -12.21
C ILE A 8 9.14 8.77 -12.64
N ALA A 9 8.88 8.51 -13.91
CA ALA A 9 7.53 8.44 -14.45
C ALA A 9 6.72 7.30 -13.81
N GLN A 10 7.34 6.14 -13.54
CA GLN A 10 6.70 5.02 -12.84
C GLN A 10 6.30 5.39 -11.42
N ILE A 11 7.19 6.03 -10.66
CA ILE A 11 6.90 6.47 -9.28
C ILE A 11 5.72 7.45 -9.29
N PHE A 12 5.74 8.45 -10.17
CA PHE A 12 4.63 9.41 -10.29
C PHE A 12 3.33 8.74 -10.71
N PHE A 13 3.39 7.77 -11.62
CA PHE A 13 2.22 7.03 -12.07
C PHE A 13 1.59 6.20 -10.94
N ILE A 14 2.40 5.47 -10.16
CA ILE A 14 1.92 4.71 -9.00
C ILE A 14 1.25 5.66 -8.00
N LEU A 15 1.90 6.76 -7.65
CA LEU A 15 1.36 7.75 -6.73
C LEU A 15 0.10 8.43 -7.27
N PHE A 16 0.02 8.67 -8.57
CA PHE A 16 -1.18 9.18 -9.21
C PHE A 16 -2.36 8.20 -9.06
N LEU A 17 -2.17 6.91 -9.35
CA LEU A 17 -3.21 5.90 -9.20
C LEU A 17 -3.68 5.79 -7.75
N ILE A 18 -2.74 5.72 -6.81
CA ILE A 18 -3.03 5.63 -5.37
C ILE A 18 -3.80 6.87 -4.90
N ASN A 19 -3.31 8.08 -5.19
CA ASN A 19 -3.97 9.31 -4.74
C ASN A 19 -5.34 9.52 -5.40
N SER A 20 -5.49 9.08 -6.63
CA SER A 20 -6.76 9.16 -7.35
C SER A 20 -7.79 8.18 -6.82
N SER A 21 -7.38 7.06 -6.23
CA SER A 21 -8.30 6.05 -5.69
C SER A 21 -9.20 6.58 -4.56
N LYS A 22 -8.81 7.66 -3.87
CA LYS A 22 -9.68 8.39 -2.93
C LYS A 22 -11.01 8.82 -3.55
N GLN A 23 -11.04 9.06 -4.85
CA GLN A 23 -12.25 9.52 -5.54
C GLN A 23 -13.28 8.41 -5.73
N LEU A 24 -12.85 7.16 -5.60
CA LEU A 24 -13.73 5.99 -5.63
C LEU A 24 -14.53 5.84 -4.32
N ILE A 25 -14.18 6.64 -3.31
CA ILE A 25 -14.87 6.62 -2.01
C ILE A 25 -15.77 7.86 -1.89
N PRO A 26 -17.02 7.67 -1.46
CA PRO A 26 -17.87 8.80 -1.13
C PRO A 26 -17.24 9.71 -0.06
N ASN A 27 -17.41 11.03 -0.19
CA ASN A 27 -16.86 12.01 0.75
C ASN A 27 -17.24 11.77 2.22
N LYS A 28 -18.36 11.11 2.47
CA LYS A 28 -18.81 10.72 3.82
C LYS A 28 -17.82 9.83 4.57
N PHE A 29 -16.92 9.13 3.86
CA PHE A 29 -15.91 8.27 4.47
C PHE A 29 -14.56 8.98 4.72
N THR A 30 -14.40 10.22 4.28
CA THR A 30 -13.16 10.97 4.58
C THR A 30 -13.09 11.34 6.06
N ILE A 31 -11.87 11.37 6.62
CA ILE A 31 -11.58 11.83 7.99
C ILE A 31 -10.81 13.14 7.89
N LYS A 32 -11.37 14.21 8.46
CA LYS A 32 -10.83 15.58 8.31
C LYS A 32 -9.42 15.77 8.89
N ASN A 33 -9.06 14.99 9.91
CA ASN A 33 -7.81 15.18 10.66
C ASN A 33 -6.68 14.23 10.22
N PHE A 34 -6.81 13.61 9.06
CA PHE A 34 -5.73 12.78 8.50
C PHE A 34 -4.60 13.65 7.98
N SER A 35 -3.36 13.26 8.31
CA SER A 35 -2.17 13.81 7.67
C SER A 35 -2.14 13.47 6.17
N TYR A 36 -1.25 14.11 5.41
CA TYR A 36 -1.04 13.78 4.00
C TYR A 36 -0.73 12.29 3.80
N PHE A 37 0.18 11.72 4.60
CA PHE A 37 0.58 10.33 4.52
C PHE A 37 -0.48 9.35 5.02
N ASP A 38 -1.32 9.74 6.00
CA ASP A 38 -2.48 8.94 6.42
C ASP A 38 -3.48 8.80 5.27
N ASN A 39 -3.67 9.86 4.48
CA ASN A 39 -4.52 9.81 3.30
C ASN A 39 -3.92 8.91 2.20
N ILE A 40 -2.60 8.97 1.96
CA ILE A 40 -1.94 8.07 1.01
C ILE A 40 -2.11 6.61 1.47
N SER A 41 -1.85 6.32 2.74
CA SER A 41 -1.99 4.97 3.30
C SER A 41 -3.41 4.44 3.19
N LEU A 42 -4.41 5.28 3.44
CA LEU A 42 -5.81 4.94 3.23
C LEU A 42 -6.10 4.61 1.75
N ASN A 43 -5.60 5.44 0.85
CA ASN A 43 -5.80 5.25 -0.59
C ASN A 43 -5.14 3.96 -1.09
N ILE A 44 -3.97 3.58 -0.52
CA ILE A 44 -3.32 2.29 -0.77
C ILE A 44 -4.24 1.14 -0.38
N ILE A 45 -4.79 1.16 0.84
CA ILE A 45 -5.68 0.09 1.31
C ILE A 45 -6.91 -0.05 0.42
N ILE A 46 -7.48 1.07 -0.02
CA ILE A 46 -8.64 1.06 -0.92
C ILE A 46 -8.28 0.50 -2.28
N PHE A 47 -7.18 0.99 -2.87
CA PHE A 47 -6.70 0.53 -4.17
C PHE A 47 -6.45 -0.98 -4.17
N ILE A 48 -5.75 -1.48 -3.15
CA ILE A 48 -5.43 -2.90 -2.99
C ILE A 48 -6.70 -3.75 -2.87
N ASN A 49 -7.69 -3.32 -2.09
CA ASN A 49 -8.95 -4.07 -1.94
C ASN A 49 -9.81 -4.03 -3.22
N ILE A 50 -9.81 -2.94 -3.97
CA ILE A 50 -10.48 -2.88 -5.28
C ILE A 50 -9.80 -3.83 -6.25
N LEU A 51 -8.46 -3.80 -6.31
CA LEU A 51 -7.69 -4.70 -7.17
C LEU A 51 -7.96 -6.17 -6.81
N LEU A 52 -7.97 -6.50 -5.52
CA LEU A 52 -8.31 -7.83 -5.02
C LEU A 52 -9.71 -8.26 -5.47
N LEU A 53 -10.72 -7.43 -5.25
CA LEU A 53 -12.10 -7.73 -5.62
C LEU A 53 -12.23 -8.01 -7.12
N LEU A 54 -11.66 -7.14 -7.95
CA LEU A 54 -11.72 -7.29 -9.41
C LEU A 54 -10.97 -8.55 -9.89
N SER A 55 -9.86 -8.89 -9.24
CA SER A 55 -9.10 -10.10 -9.57
C SER A 55 -9.85 -11.39 -9.20
N LEU A 56 -10.53 -11.40 -8.04
CA LEU A 56 -11.36 -12.54 -7.61
C LEU A 56 -12.59 -12.74 -8.50
N LEU A 57 -13.07 -11.69 -9.15
CA LEU A 57 -14.11 -11.79 -10.18
C LEU A 57 -13.58 -12.28 -11.52
N ALA A 58 -12.33 -12.76 -11.57
CA ALA A 58 -11.65 -13.29 -12.75
C ALA A 58 -11.54 -12.32 -13.94
N PHE A 59 -11.55 -11.02 -13.68
CA PHE A 59 -11.29 -10.04 -14.72
C PHE A 59 -9.84 -10.12 -15.20
N ASN A 60 -9.66 -9.93 -16.51
CA ASN A 60 -8.33 -9.82 -17.10
C ASN A 60 -7.59 -8.58 -16.56
N ILE A 61 -6.31 -8.73 -16.21
CA ILE A 61 -5.47 -7.65 -15.64
C ILE A 61 -5.50 -6.40 -16.52
N ASN A 62 -5.52 -6.55 -17.84
CA ASN A 62 -5.61 -5.41 -18.75
C ASN A 62 -6.96 -4.68 -18.58
N ILE A 63 -8.06 -5.44 -18.49
CA ILE A 63 -9.40 -4.88 -18.26
C ILE A 63 -9.45 -4.18 -16.91
N ILE A 64 -8.91 -4.81 -15.87
CA ILE A 64 -8.83 -4.21 -14.53
C ILE A 64 -8.09 -2.87 -14.60
N PHE A 65 -6.91 -2.87 -15.21
CA PHE A 65 -6.08 -1.67 -15.32
C PHE A 65 -6.79 -0.53 -16.07
N TYR A 66 -7.27 -0.80 -17.29
CA TYR A 66 -7.91 0.21 -18.10
C TYR A 66 -9.24 0.71 -17.50
N SER A 67 -9.99 -0.17 -16.85
CA SER A 67 -11.23 0.21 -16.14
C SER A 67 -10.94 1.15 -14.97
N ILE A 68 -9.95 0.81 -14.13
CA ILE A 68 -9.53 1.68 -13.03
C ILE A 68 -9.03 3.02 -13.58
N LEU A 69 -8.14 3.00 -14.57
CA LEU A 69 -7.60 4.22 -15.18
C LEU A 69 -8.71 5.10 -15.77
N PHE A 70 -9.65 4.51 -16.51
CA PHE A 70 -10.79 5.22 -17.10
C PHE A 70 -11.65 5.90 -16.03
N VAL A 71 -12.04 5.17 -15.00
CA VAL A 71 -12.83 5.74 -13.88
C VAL A 71 -12.07 6.86 -13.20
N LEU A 72 -10.77 6.67 -12.93
CA LEU A 72 -9.95 7.70 -12.29
C LEU A 72 -9.77 8.94 -13.15
N ILE A 73 -9.61 8.80 -14.47
CA ILE A 73 -9.55 9.93 -15.40
C ILE A 73 -10.87 10.72 -15.35
N ILE A 74 -12.02 10.04 -15.47
CA ILE A 74 -13.33 10.69 -15.41
C ILE A 74 -13.51 11.46 -14.09
N CYS A 75 -13.21 10.81 -12.97
CA CYS A 75 -13.31 11.45 -11.65
C CYS A 75 -12.37 12.66 -11.52
N ASN A 76 -11.23 12.64 -12.18
CA ASN A 76 -10.25 13.73 -12.15
C ASN A 76 -10.54 14.86 -13.15
N LEU A 77 -11.28 14.61 -14.23
CA LEU A 77 -11.61 15.64 -15.22
C LEU A 77 -12.28 16.85 -14.58
N ASN A 78 -13.19 16.65 -13.62
CA ASN A 78 -13.85 17.72 -12.89
C ASN A 78 -12.88 18.58 -12.07
N LYS A 79 -11.82 17.97 -11.52
CA LYS A 79 -10.78 18.67 -10.75
C LYS A 79 -9.79 19.41 -11.65
N ILE A 80 -9.46 18.84 -12.81
CA ILE A 80 -8.64 19.49 -13.83
C ILE A 80 -9.31 20.77 -14.29
N LYS A 81 -10.62 20.70 -14.58
CA LYS A 81 -11.43 21.86 -14.95
C LYS A 81 -11.42 22.97 -13.89
N ASN A 82 -11.36 22.59 -12.61
CA ASN A 82 -11.37 23.53 -11.49
C ASN A 82 -9.95 23.94 -11.02
N ARG A 83 -8.88 23.61 -11.79
CA ARG A 83 -7.46 23.89 -11.48
C ARG A 83 -6.99 23.46 -10.07
N SER A 84 -7.70 22.55 -9.41
CA SER A 84 -7.39 22.06 -8.05
C SER A 84 -6.50 20.80 -8.03
N PHE A 85 -5.89 20.47 -9.18
CA PHE A 85 -5.28 19.16 -9.40
C PHE A 85 -3.95 18.93 -8.69
N PHE A 86 -3.16 19.96 -8.46
CA PHE A 86 -1.84 19.85 -7.82
C PHE A 86 -1.58 21.03 -6.88
N SER A 87 -2.02 20.93 -5.66
CA SER A 87 -1.32 21.59 -4.57
C SER A 87 -0.18 20.65 -4.11
N LEU A 88 0.91 20.60 -4.83
CA LEU A 88 2.14 20.05 -4.32
C LEU A 88 2.60 20.99 -3.19
N ASN A 89 2.24 20.66 -1.97
CA ASN A 89 2.92 21.26 -0.82
C ASN A 89 4.36 20.74 -0.85
N PHE A 90 5.27 21.60 -1.26
CA PHE A 90 6.73 21.35 -1.24
C PHE A 90 7.28 21.43 0.20
N GLU A 91 6.62 20.75 1.12
CA GLU A 91 7.19 20.58 2.45
C GLU A 91 8.41 19.65 2.33
N ILE A 92 9.45 19.95 3.10
CA ILE A 92 10.72 19.20 3.12
C ILE A 92 10.45 17.69 3.36
N ILE A 93 9.43 17.37 4.14
CA ILE A 93 9.04 15.99 4.42
C ILE A 93 8.54 15.25 3.16
N ASN A 94 7.84 15.93 2.26
CA ASN A 94 7.38 15.34 1.01
C ASN A 94 8.55 15.13 0.03
N ILE A 95 9.50 16.07 0.02
CA ILE A 95 10.72 15.94 -0.78
C ILE A 95 11.54 14.74 -0.30
N SER A 96 11.72 14.58 1.01
CA SER A 96 12.43 13.42 1.58
C SER A 96 11.76 12.10 1.25
N PHE A 97 10.45 12.05 1.25
CA PHE A 97 9.66 10.87 0.86
C PHE A 97 9.95 10.45 -0.60
N PHE A 98 9.86 11.38 -1.56
CA PHE A 98 10.16 11.10 -2.95
C PHE A 98 11.62 10.71 -3.15
N LEU A 99 12.54 11.40 -2.48
CA LEU A 99 13.97 11.13 -2.57
C LEU A 99 14.33 9.72 -2.10
N LEU A 100 13.76 9.26 -0.99
CA LEU A 100 13.99 7.90 -0.49
C LEU A 100 13.43 6.85 -1.45
N ILE A 101 12.20 7.00 -1.95
CA ILE A 101 11.65 6.08 -2.95
C ILE A 101 12.57 6.03 -4.17
N PHE A 102 13.04 7.17 -4.66
CA PHE A 102 13.90 7.24 -5.83
C PHE A 102 15.25 6.55 -5.60
N ILE A 103 15.93 6.82 -4.48
CA ILE A 103 17.22 6.21 -4.13
C ILE A 103 17.10 4.68 -4.05
N PHE A 104 16.06 4.17 -3.34
CA PHE A 104 15.86 2.72 -3.22
C PHE A 104 15.41 2.08 -4.54
N THR A 105 14.73 2.82 -5.40
CA THR A 105 14.43 2.35 -6.77
C THR A 105 15.69 2.22 -7.62
N LEU A 106 16.63 3.16 -7.52
CA LEU A 106 17.92 3.05 -8.19
C LEU A 106 18.72 1.84 -7.68
N ASP A 107 18.68 1.56 -6.38
CA ASP A 107 19.32 0.37 -5.82
C ASP A 107 18.70 -0.92 -6.37
N LEU A 108 17.35 -0.99 -6.48
CA LEU A 108 16.66 -2.10 -7.12
C LEU A 108 17.07 -2.28 -8.59
N ALA A 109 17.17 -1.18 -9.33
CA ALA A 109 17.54 -1.20 -10.75
C ALA A 109 19.00 -1.69 -10.97
N THR A 110 19.91 -1.34 -10.06
CA THR A 110 21.32 -1.72 -10.18
C THR A 110 21.60 -3.15 -9.74
N LYS A 111 20.91 -3.64 -8.72
CA LYS A 111 21.18 -4.97 -8.16
C LYS A 111 20.38 -6.07 -8.83
N ILE A 112 19.15 -5.79 -9.25
CA ILE A 112 18.17 -6.75 -9.85
C ILE A 112 18.08 -8.08 -9.04
N LYS A 113 18.62 -8.09 -7.82
CA LYS A 113 18.66 -9.28 -6.97
C LYS A 113 17.26 -9.56 -6.41
N MET A 114 16.88 -10.83 -6.40
CA MET A 114 15.71 -11.33 -5.69
C MET A 114 16.13 -12.14 -4.47
N GLY A 115 15.32 -12.09 -3.41
CA GLY A 115 15.45 -13.03 -2.30
C GLY A 115 15.06 -14.43 -2.75
N TRP A 116 15.54 -15.46 -2.04
CA TRP A 116 15.26 -16.85 -2.42
C TRP A 116 13.75 -17.14 -2.57
N ASP A 117 12.93 -16.79 -1.57
CA ASP A 117 11.49 -16.95 -1.63
C ASP A 117 10.85 -16.12 -2.76
N ALA A 118 11.41 -14.93 -3.03
CA ALA A 118 10.93 -14.07 -4.11
C ALA A 118 11.17 -14.71 -5.47
N GLU A 119 12.34 -15.30 -5.69
CA GLU A 119 12.71 -15.92 -6.95
C GLU A 119 11.91 -17.19 -7.23
N PHE A 120 11.81 -18.09 -6.24
CA PHE A 120 11.22 -19.41 -6.42
C PHE A 120 9.70 -19.45 -6.29
N PHE A 121 9.09 -18.53 -5.54
CA PHE A 121 7.65 -18.55 -5.31
C PHE A 121 6.93 -17.33 -5.90
N TRP A 122 7.34 -16.13 -5.48
CA TRP A 122 6.57 -14.94 -5.80
C TRP A 122 6.77 -14.45 -7.22
N TYR A 123 8.00 -14.53 -7.73
CA TYR A 123 8.31 -14.13 -9.11
C TYR A 123 7.64 -15.06 -10.12
N LEU A 124 7.68 -16.38 -9.90
CA LEU A 124 7.02 -17.34 -10.79
C LEU A 124 5.50 -17.09 -10.86
N LYS A 125 4.88 -16.80 -9.73
CA LYS A 125 3.47 -16.44 -9.67
C LYS A 125 3.19 -15.10 -10.38
N THR A 126 4.05 -14.12 -10.17
CA THR A 126 4.00 -12.81 -10.84
C THR A 126 4.13 -12.96 -12.35
N LEU A 127 5.08 -13.77 -12.81
CA LEU A 127 5.31 -14.05 -14.22
C LEU A 127 4.10 -14.74 -14.86
N ASN A 128 3.49 -15.70 -14.15
CA ASN A 128 2.26 -16.35 -14.61
C ASN A 128 1.14 -15.32 -14.83
N PHE A 129 0.89 -14.44 -13.86
CA PHE A 129 -0.13 -13.38 -14.00
C PHE A 129 0.20 -12.39 -15.10
N TYR A 130 1.47 -12.04 -15.24
CA TYR A 130 1.95 -11.15 -16.30
C TYR A 130 1.71 -11.75 -17.69
N GLN A 131 2.01 -13.04 -17.90
CA GLN A 131 1.86 -13.74 -19.18
C GLN A 131 0.41 -14.03 -19.51
N ASN A 132 -0.36 -14.58 -18.56
CA ASN A 132 -1.74 -15.03 -18.77
C ASN A 132 -2.77 -13.89 -18.63
N ASN A 133 -2.37 -12.73 -18.12
CA ASN A 133 -3.26 -11.59 -17.87
C ASN A 133 -4.40 -11.85 -16.88
N ASN A 134 -4.31 -12.89 -16.06
CA ASN A 134 -5.30 -13.22 -15.03
C ASN A 134 -4.64 -14.06 -13.91
N ILE A 135 -5.39 -14.32 -12.84
CA ILE A 135 -4.95 -15.13 -11.70
C ILE A 135 -5.31 -16.61 -11.88
N SER A 136 -5.37 -17.11 -13.11
CA SER A 136 -5.67 -18.51 -13.43
C SER A 136 -4.39 -19.35 -13.58
N ASN A 137 -4.57 -20.64 -13.77
CA ASN A 137 -3.50 -21.62 -14.05
C ASN A 137 -2.45 -21.73 -12.93
N LEU A 138 -2.89 -21.60 -11.68
CA LEU A 138 -2.01 -21.71 -10.51
C LEU A 138 -1.56 -23.14 -10.22
N ASN A 139 -2.28 -24.16 -10.70
CA ASN A 139 -2.07 -25.58 -10.37
C ASN A 139 -0.66 -26.10 -10.73
N ASN A 140 0.01 -25.45 -11.68
CA ASN A 140 1.37 -25.81 -12.09
C ASN A 140 2.46 -25.09 -11.29
N LEU A 141 2.11 -24.27 -10.33
CA LEU A 141 3.06 -23.54 -9.49
C LEU A 141 3.35 -24.31 -8.21
N ILE A 142 4.60 -24.19 -7.72
CA ILE A 142 5.09 -24.90 -6.54
C ILE A 142 4.24 -24.58 -5.30
N VAL A 143 3.74 -23.34 -5.18
CA VAL A 143 2.95 -22.86 -4.04
C VAL A 143 1.64 -22.23 -4.55
N ALA A 144 0.83 -23.04 -5.23
CA ALA A 144 -0.45 -22.60 -5.78
C ALA A 144 -1.38 -22.00 -4.70
N ASP A 145 -1.38 -22.59 -3.50
CA ASP A 145 -2.27 -22.25 -2.38
C ASP A 145 -1.90 -20.97 -1.66
N TYR A 146 -0.69 -20.45 -1.86
CA TYR A 146 -0.29 -19.19 -1.22
C TYR A 146 -1.07 -18.00 -1.78
N PRO A 147 -1.40 -17.02 -0.94
CA PRO A 147 -2.08 -15.81 -1.37
C PRO A 147 -1.36 -15.13 -2.53
N HIS A 148 -2.11 -14.43 -3.36
CA HIS A 148 -1.60 -13.94 -4.65
C HIS A 148 -1.67 -12.41 -4.82
N LEU A 149 -2.14 -11.69 -3.82
CA LEU A 149 -2.34 -10.23 -3.94
C LEU A 149 -1.04 -9.47 -4.18
N GLY A 150 0.04 -9.84 -3.49
CA GLY A 150 1.33 -9.19 -3.71
C GLY A 150 1.87 -9.45 -5.13
N SER A 151 1.87 -10.70 -5.59
CA SER A 151 2.28 -11.05 -6.95
C SER A 151 1.39 -10.40 -8.03
N LEU A 152 0.10 -10.21 -7.74
CA LEU A 152 -0.81 -9.49 -8.62
C LEU A 152 -0.45 -8.01 -8.74
N ILE A 153 -0.15 -7.35 -7.62
CA ILE A 153 0.31 -5.96 -7.60
C ILE A 153 1.62 -5.83 -8.37
N TRP A 154 2.57 -6.74 -8.14
CA TRP A 154 3.84 -6.77 -8.83
C TRP A 154 3.63 -6.92 -10.35
N SER A 155 2.82 -7.87 -10.82
CA SER A 155 2.58 -8.10 -12.25
C SER A 155 1.87 -6.92 -12.91
N LEU A 156 0.90 -6.29 -12.22
CA LEU A 156 0.19 -5.13 -12.72
C LEU A 156 1.15 -3.96 -13.00
N PHE A 157 2.00 -3.62 -12.04
CA PHE A 157 2.92 -2.49 -12.15
C PHE A 157 4.22 -2.82 -12.91
N TRP A 158 4.53 -4.09 -13.12
CA TRP A 158 5.51 -4.50 -14.12
C TRP A 158 4.98 -4.23 -15.54
N LYS A 159 3.71 -4.60 -15.78
CA LYS A 159 3.08 -4.46 -17.09
C LYS A 159 2.75 -3.01 -17.44
N TYR A 160 2.35 -2.22 -16.47
CA TYR A 160 1.84 -0.88 -16.68
C TYR A 160 2.59 0.19 -15.88
N PRO A 161 2.75 1.40 -16.50
CA PRO A 161 2.38 1.78 -17.86
C PRO A 161 3.42 1.41 -18.91
N PHE A 162 4.67 1.07 -18.52
CA PHE A 162 5.82 1.05 -19.45
C PHE A 162 6.21 -0.35 -19.94
N ASN A 163 5.80 -1.42 -19.27
CA ASN A 163 6.19 -2.78 -19.65
C ASN A 163 7.70 -2.93 -19.89
N TYR A 164 8.51 -2.43 -18.96
CA TYR A 164 9.97 -2.34 -19.17
C TYR A 164 10.71 -3.52 -18.51
N SER A 165 10.95 -3.47 -17.21
CA SER A 165 11.66 -4.48 -16.45
C SER A 165 10.84 -4.93 -15.24
N GLU A 166 11.10 -6.14 -14.72
CA GLU A 166 10.32 -6.71 -13.63
C GLU A 166 10.38 -5.85 -12.34
N TYR A 167 11.52 -5.21 -12.05
CA TYR A 167 11.67 -4.39 -10.85
C TYR A 167 10.72 -3.17 -10.84
N PHE A 168 10.16 -2.77 -11.98
CA PHE A 168 9.12 -1.73 -12.05
C PHE A 168 7.89 -2.09 -11.21
N GLY A 169 7.53 -3.37 -11.17
CA GLY A 169 6.48 -3.84 -10.28
C GLY A 169 6.86 -3.71 -8.80
N ARG A 170 8.13 -3.96 -8.44
CA ARG A 170 8.64 -3.84 -7.07
C ARG A 170 8.72 -2.40 -6.58
N ILE A 171 8.77 -1.40 -7.46
CA ILE A 171 8.68 0.02 -7.07
C ILE A 171 7.40 0.27 -6.25
N THR A 172 6.32 -0.43 -6.55
CA THR A 172 5.07 -0.30 -5.80
C THR A 172 5.24 -0.73 -4.34
N TYR A 173 6.05 -1.74 -4.06
CA TYR A 173 6.35 -2.17 -2.68
C TYR A 173 7.08 -1.06 -1.91
N LEU A 174 8.04 -0.38 -2.56
CA LEU A 174 8.73 0.77 -1.96
C LEU A 174 7.76 1.91 -1.67
N VAL A 175 6.86 2.23 -2.61
CA VAL A 175 5.86 3.28 -2.42
C VAL A 175 4.95 2.95 -1.24
N ILE A 176 4.47 1.71 -1.13
CA ILE A 176 3.61 1.27 -0.02
C ILE A 176 4.38 1.33 1.31
N PHE A 177 5.62 0.84 1.33
CA PHE A 177 6.48 0.84 2.52
C PHE A 177 6.76 2.26 3.01
N PHE A 178 7.26 3.14 2.17
CA PHE A 178 7.55 4.52 2.58
C PHE A 178 6.28 5.26 2.99
N SER A 179 5.16 5.06 2.29
CA SER A 179 3.88 5.65 2.69
C SER A 179 3.45 5.23 4.08
N SER A 180 3.60 3.95 4.42
CA SER A 180 3.23 3.41 5.72
C SER A 180 4.13 3.95 6.85
N ILE A 181 5.45 4.01 6.63
CA ILE A 181 6.41 4.53 7.61
C ILE A 181 6.19 6.03 7.84
N TYR A 182 6.04 6.82 6.79
CA TYR A 182 5.77 8.25 6.93
C TYR A 182 4.43 8.52 7.62
N SER A 183 3.40 7.74 7.33
CA SER A 183 2.12 7.79 8.06
C SER A 183 2.32 7.47 9.55
N PHE A 184 3.03 6.38 9.86
CA PHE A 184 3.29 5.95 11.23
C PHE A 184 4.00 7.05 12.03
N TYR A 185 5.11 7.58 11.51
CA TYR A 185 5.88 8.63 12.18
C TYR A 185 5.20 10.03 12.18
N SER A 186 4.19 10.24 11.33
CA SER A 186 3.42 11.50 11.34
C SER A 186 2.69 11.76 12.67
N SER A 187 2.36 10.71 13.43
CA SER A 187 1.70 10.84 14.74
C SER A 187 2.62 11.20 15.89
N ILE A 188 3.92 11.02 15.72
CA ILE A 188 4.88 11.31 16.79
C ILE A 188 5.09 12.81 16.85
N LYS A 189 4.84 13.38 18.05
CA LYS A 189 5.04 14.81 18.32
C LYS A 189 6.52 15.10 18.60
N THR A 190 7.36 15.01 17.59
CA THR A 190 8.79 15.26 17.66
C THR A 190 9.22 16.19 16.54
N ASP A 191 10.46 16.71 16.66
CA ASP A 191 11.06 17.54 15.63
C ASP A 191 11.20 16.79 14.30
N PHE A 192 11.21 17.54 13.21
CA PHE A 192 11.36 17.02 11.87
C PHE A 192 12.61 16.13 11.73
N TYR A 193 13.74 16.56 12.24
CA TYR A 193 15.00 15.82 12.13
C TYR A 193 14.94 14.46 12.80
N LEU A 194 14.34 14.37 13.99
CA LEU A 194 14.19 13.11 14.69
C LEU A 194 13.27 12.14 13.91
N LYS A 195 12.21 12.64 13.28
CA LYS A 195 11.35 11.81 12.40
C LYS A 195 12.14 11.22 11.25
N ILE A 196 12.96 12.03 10.57
CA ILE A 196 13.79 11.54 9.44
C ILE A 196 14.81 10.51 9.95
N ILE A 197 15.46 10.74 11.07
CA ILE A 197 16.39 9.77 11.67
C ILE A 197 15.68 8.43 11.95
N LEU A 198 14.49 8.45 12.55
CA LEU A 198 13.72 7.25 12.85
C LEU A 198 13.29 6.52 11.56
N ILE A 199 12.88 7.25 10.52
CA ILE A 199 12.56 6.67 9.21
C ILE A 199 13.79 6.02 8.61
N LEU A 200 14.95 6.67 8.63
CA LEU A 200 16.20 6.13 8.11
C LEU A 200 16.64 4.88 8.89
N LEU A 201 16.60 4.91 10.22
CA LEU A 201 16.92 3.74 11.05
C LEU A 201 16.04 2.55 10.74
N THR A 202 14.72 2.74 10.67
CA THR A 202 13.78 1.69 10.31
C THR A 202 14.06 1.15 8.90
N THR A 203 14.32 2.05 7.96
CA THR A 203 14.63 1.68 6.58
C THR A 203 15.92 0.88 6.49
N THR A 204 16.97 1.26 7.26
CA THR A 204 18.26 0.54 7.31
C THR A 204 18.10 -0.88 7.87
N ILE A 205 17.29 -1.04 8.92
CA ILE A 205 16.99 -2.37 9.49
C ILE A 205 16.31 -3.24 8.42
N ILE A 206 15.27 -2.73 7.79
CA ILE A 206 14.52 -3.45 6.75
C ILE A 206 15.40 -3.80 5.54
N TYR A 207 16.27 -2.89 5.15
CA TYR A 207 17.22 -3.10 4.06
C TYR A 207 18.22 -4.23 4.36
N ASN A 208 18.76 -4.29 5.57
CA ASN A 208 19.70 -5.31 5.99
C ASN A 208 19.10 -6.74 5.99
N TYR A 209 17.78 -6.86 6.15
CA TYR A 209 17.05 -8.11 5.99
C TYR A 209 16.65 -8.43 4.53
N GLU A 210 17.16 -7.67 3.56
CA GLU A 210 16.90 -7.84 2.12
C GLU A 210 15.40 -7.84 1.76
N LEU A 211 14.52 -7.22 2.57
CA LEU A 211 13.08 -7.29 2.36
C LEU A 211 12.63 -6.58 1.06
N PHE A 212 13.44 -5.68 0.51
CA PHE A 212 13.17 -5.03 -0.78
C PHE A 212 13.46 -5.92 -1.99
N SER A 213 14.04 -7.10 -1.79
CA SER A 213 14.40 -8.04 -2.85
C SER A 213 13.21 -8.82 -3.44
N GLY A 214 11.99 -8.30 -3.33
CA GLY A 214 10.76 -8.93 -3.87
C GLY A 214 10.01 -9.80 -2.87
N LEU A 215 10.43 -9.80 -1.60
CA LEU A 215 9.77 -10.55 -0.54
C LEU A 215 8.42 -9.93 -0.18
N GLN A 216 7.41 -10.78 0.06
CA GLN A 216 6.06 -10.31 0.41
C GLN A 216 5.97 -9.76 1.83
N GLU A 217 6.95 -10.07 2.68
CA GLU A 217 7.10 -9.58 4.05
C GLU A 217 7.09 -8.06 4.12
N ILE A 218 7.66 -7.39 3.13
CA ILE A 218 7.67 -5.92 3.08
C ILE A 218 6.24 -5.36 2.96
N MET A 219 5.40 -6.02 2.19
CA MET A 219 4.00 -5.64 2.04
C MET A 219 3.21 -5.91 3.31
N VAL A 220 3.40 -7.09 3.92
CA VAL A 220 2.77 -7.45 5.21
C VAL A 220 3.17 -6.45 6.28
N PHE A 221 4.47 -6.17 6.44
CA PHE A 221 4.98 -5.19 7.41
C PHE A 221 4.36 -3.81 7.20
N SER A 222 4.32 -3.35 5.95
CA SER A 222 3.77 -2.04 5.60
C SER A 222 2.29 -1.91 5.97
N ILE A 223 1.48 -2.92 5.67
CA ILE A 223 0.05 -2.88 5.98
C ILE A 223 -0.18 -3.02 7.48
N ILE A 224 0.62 -3.80 8.20
CA ILE A 224 0.57 -3.88 9.67
C ILE A 224 0.87 -2.50 10.28
N LEU A 225 1.86 -1.76 9.79
CA LEU A 225 2.12 -0.40 10.25
C LEU A 225 0.91 0.54 10.05
N ILE A 226 0.20 0.41 8.92
CA ILE A 226 -1.03 1.16 8.66
C ILE A 226 -2.13 0.76 9.68
N ILE A 227 -2.29 -0.53 9.94
CA ILE A 227 -3.24 -1.05 10.93
C ILE A 227 -2.94 -0.46 12.32
N VAL A 228 -1.68 -0.53 12.76
CA VAL A 228 -1.24 0.02 14.05
C VAL A 228 -1.51 1.53 14.11
N LYS A 229 -1.17 2.26 13.05
CA LYS A 229 -1.45 3.70 12.97
C LYS A 229 -2.94 4.01 13.10
N PHE A 230 -3.80 3.32 12.35
CA PHE A 230 -5.25 3.57 12.40
C PHE A 230 -5.86 3.15 13.73
N SER A 231 -5.31 2.12 14.37
CA SER A 231 -5.72 1.72 15.72
C SER A 231 -5.35 2.76 16.76
N TYR A 232 -4.16 3.34 16.67
CA TYR A 232 -3.77 4.48 17.50
C TYR A 232 -4.72 5.67 17.34
N LEU A 233 -5.09 6.00 16.10
CA LEU A 233 -6.07 7.05 15.82
C LEU A 233 -7.47 6.71 16.33
N LEU A 234 -7.87 5.44 16.28
CA LEU A 234 -9.16 4.95 16.80
C LEU A 234 -9.25 5.15 18.32
N ILE A 235 -8.23 4.73 19.06
CA ILE A 235 -8.16 4.87 20.51
C ILE A 235 -8.22 6.35 20.94
N ASN A 236 -7.57 7.23 20.20
CA ASN A 236 -7.52 8.66 20.50
C ASN A 236 -8.72 9.46 19.93
N SER A 237 -9.62 8.84 19.19
CA SER A 237 -10.75 9.51 18.58
C SER A 237 -11.94 9.59 19.55
N LYS A 238 -12.41 10.82 19.84
CA LYS A 238 -13.62 11.05 20.62
C LYS A 238 -14.91 11.05 19.77
N ASN A 239 -14.78 11.09 18.45
CA ASN A 239 -15.93 11.19 17.55
C ASN A 239 -16.34 9.80 17.06
N LEU A 240 -17.55 9.35 17.44
CA LEU A 240 -18.10 8.05 17.09
C LEU A 240 -18.14 7.80 15.56
N THR A 241 -18.45 8.84 14.78
CA THR A 241 -18.47 8.73 13.31
C THR A 241 -17.06 8.43 12.75
N ASN A 242 -16.02 9.06 13.30
CA ASN A 242 -14.65 8.79 12.91
C ASN A 242 -14.19 7.41 13.39
N GLN A 243 -14.59 6.98 14.57
CA GLN A 243 -14.30 5.64 15.08
C GLN A 243 -14.86 4.56 14.14
N LYS A 244 -16.14 4.66 13.73
CA LYS A 244 -16.74 3.73 12.77
C LYS A 244 -15.98 3.66 11.45
N LYS A 245 -15.52 4.80 10.93
CA LYS A 245 -14.70 4.84 9.71
C LYS A 245 -13.34 4.17 9.90
N LEU A 246 -12.67 4.45 11.02
CA LEU A 246 -11.37 3.85 11.34
C LEU A 246 -11.47 2.34 11.48
N VAL A 247 -12.51 1.84 12.15
CA VAL A 247 -12.78 0.38 12.22
C VAL A 247 -12.93 -0.22 10.83
N LEU A 248 -13.72 0.41 9.94
CA LEU A 248 -13.86 -0.07 8.57
C LEU A 248 -12.50 -0.11 7.83
N PHE A 249 -11.67 0.93 7.97
CA PHE A 249 -10.36 0.98 7.32
C PHE A 249 -9.38 -0.05 7.87
N ILE A 250 -9.43 -0.30 9.17
CA ILE A 250 -8.67 -1.37 9.83
C ILE A 250 -9.10 -2.74 9.28
N LEU A 251 -10.39 -3.00 9.16
CA LEU A 251 -10.91 -4.25 8.59
C LEU A 251 -10.48 -4.44 7.13
N LEU A 252 -10.52 -3.39 6.31
CA LEU A 252 -10.03 -3.43 4.94
C LEU A 252 -8.51 -3.69 4.87
N ALA A 253 -7.73 -3.09 5.76
CA ALA A 253 -6.29 -3.34 5.85
C ALA A 253 -5.99 -4.77 6.30
N THR A 254 -6.73 -5.29 7.29
CA THR A 254 -6.64 -6.67 7.75
C THR A 254 -7.00 -7.66 6.64
N ASN A 255 -8.07 -7.39 5.87
CA ASN A 255 -8.40 -8.20 4.71
C ASN A 255 -7.25 -8.22 3.68
N ALA A 256 -6.70 -7.05 3.34
CA ALA A 256 -5.60 -6.97 2.39
C ALA A 256 -4.37 -7.79 2.83
N VAL A 257 -3.99 -7.72 4.10
CA VAL A 257 -2.81 -8.44 4.61
C VAL A 257 -2.99 -9.96 4.56
N CYS A 258 -4.21 -10.47 4.79
CA CYS A 258 -4.51 -11.90 4.70
C CYS A 258 -4.34 -12.46 3.27
N TRP A 259 -4.51 -11.62 2.24
CA TRP A 259 -4.35 -12.01 0.85
C TRP A 259 -2.93 -11.81 0.29
N ILE A 260 -2.00 -11.34 1.13
CA ILE A 260 -0.59 -11.19 0.74
C ILE A 260 0.21 -12.42 1.16
N LYS A 261 0.03 -12.91 2.39
CA LYS A 261 0.80 -14.04 2.92
C LYS A 261 0.00 -14.81 3.98
N ASN A 262 0.12 -16.15 4.01
CA ASN A 262 -0.63 -17.01 4.94
C ASN A 262 -0.32 -16.70 6.41
N GLU A 263 0.93 -16.42 6.74
CA GLU A 263 1.35 -16.08 8.11
C GLU A 263 0.68 -14.81 8.62
N ALA A 264 0.25 -13.93 7.73
CA ALA A 264 -0.48 -12.73 8.08
C ALA A 264 -1.88 -13.01 8.66
N LEU A 265 -2.45 -14.19 8.40
CA LEU A 265 -3.71 -14.63 9.04
C LEU A 265 -3.58 -14.70 10.56
N ILE A 266 -2.43 -15.16 11.07
CA ILE A 266 -2.16 -15.23 12.51
C ILE A 266 -2.14 -13.83 13.11
N PHE A 267 -1.42 -12.89 12.47
CA PHE A 267 -1.40 -11.49 12.91
C PHE A 267 -2.78 -10.85 12.86
N ALA A 268 -3.55 -11.10 11.79
CA ALA A 268 -4.91 -10.62 11.68
C ALA A 268 -5.81 -11.16 12.80
N GLY A 269 -5.72 -12.44 13.11
CA GLY A 269 -6.47 -13.09 14.20
C GLY A 269 -6.12 -12.49 15.57
N ILE A 270 -4.84 -12.37 15.89
CA ILE A 270 -4.37 -11.77 17.15
C ILE A 270 -4.86 -10.31 17.25
N PHE A 271 -4.78 -9.56 16.15
CA PHE A 271 -5.16 -8.17 16.13
C PHE A 271 -6.67 -7.97 16.32
N ILE A 272 -7.51 -8.74 15.62
CA ILE A 272 -8.98 -8.70 15.78
C ILE A 272 -9.36 -9.07 17.22
N PHE A 273 -8.74 -10.12 17.77
CA PHE A 273 -8.97 -10.52 19.15
C PHE A 273 -8.60 -9.42 20.16
N SER A 274 -7.46 -8.76 19.95
CA SER A 274 -7.03 -7.63 20.79
C SER A 274 -8.01 -6.46 20.72
N LEU A 275 -8.55 -6.15 19.54
CA LEU A 275 -9.57 -5.10 19.38
C LEU A 275 -10.88 -5.47 20.10
N LEU A 276 -11.29 -6.74 20.07
CA LEU A 276 -12.48 -7.21 20.79
C LEU A 276 -12.30 -7.06 22.31
N ILE A 277 -11.15 -7.48 22.85
CA ILE A 277 -10.84 -7.31 24.28
C ILE A 277 -10.87 -5.83 24.65
N PHE A 278 -10.23 -4.97 23.85
CA PHE A 278 -10.20 -3.52 24.09
C PHE A 278 -11.62 -2.92 24.09
N SER A 279 -12.46 -3.32 23.14
CA SER A 279 -13.84 -2.84 23.05
C SER A 279 -14.69 -3.28 24.27
N LEU A 280 -14.53 -4.52 24.73
CA LEU A 280 -15.21 -5.03 25.93
C LEU A 280 -14.73 -4.30 27.20
N ALA A 281 -13.42 -4.11 27.35
CA ALA A 281 -12.87 -3.36 28.47
C ALA A 281 -13.39 -1.91 28.52
N SER A 282 -13.50 -1.25 27.37
CA SER A 282 -14.03 0.12 27.29
C SER A 282 -15.50 0.21 27.67
N LEU A 283 -16.31 -0.82 27.41
CA LEU A 283 -17.71 -0.89 27.81
C LEU A 283 -17.86 -1.05 29.35
N ILE A 284 -16.96 -1.82 29.98
CA ILE A 284 -16.96 -2.07 31.42
C ILE A 284 -16.53 -0.81 32.20
N THR A 285 -15.63 0.00 31.61
CA THR A 285 -15.08 1.19 32.27
C THR A 285 -15.90 2.48 32.04
N MET A 286 -16.98 2.43 31.22
CA MET A 286 -17.89 3.56 31.11
C MET A 286 -18.68 3.73 32.39
N PRO A 287 -18.63 4.88 33.07
CA PRO A 287 -19.52 5.14 34.23
C PRO A 287 -20.95 5.04 33.72
N VAL A 288 -21.76 4.26 34.47
CA VAL A 288 -23.21 4.23 34.26
C VAL A 288 -23.72 5.62 34.59
N THR A 289 -24.00 6.40 33.57
CA THR A 289 -24.64 7.72 33.69
C THR A 289 -26.14 7.58 33.78
#